data_a4bb3d97fbec922b97a9201186c7c414
#
_entry.id   a4bb3d97fbec922b97a9201186c7c414
#
_cell.length_a   1.000
_cell.length_b   1.000
_cell.length_c   1.000
_cell.angle_alpha   90.00
_cell.angle_beta   90.00
_cell.angle_gamma   90.00
#
_symmetry.space_group_name_H-M   'P 1'
#
loop_
_entity.id
_entity.type
_entity.pdbx_description
1 polymer ?
#
loop_
_entity_poly.entity_id
_entity_poly.type
_entity_poly.pdbx_seq_one_letter_code
_entity_poly.pdbx_strand_id
1 'polypeptide(L)'
;EQVGGTTFGAGGDFRKSTVRWLTPGSKTQWIFEKLKNFVKEANSIFTLDITGFTEYLQFTEYEGAGAKYGYHVDIGPRNWHRKLSIVVQLSDPSEYQGGDLNISTGGNIMTPEKDLGNVIIFPSILQHEVLPIISGNRYSLVSWVSGPAWR
;
A
#
# COMPACT_ATOMS: atom_id res chain seq x y z
N GLU A 1 -4.19 8.28 -17.96
CA GLU A 1 -2.86 8.06 -18.54
C GLU A 1 -1.99 7.31 -17.55
N GLN A 2 -1.36 6.21 -17.97
CA GLN A 2 -0.46 5.43 -17.11
C GLN A 2 0.93 6.05 -17.17
N VAL A 3 1.47 6.43 -16.04
CA VAL A 3 2.90 6.75 -15.95
C VAL A 3 3.59 5.55 -15.30
N GLY A 4 4.36 4.82 -16.08
CA GLY A 4 5.12 3.67 -15.59
C GLY A 4 6.49 4.10 -15.07
N GLY A 5 6.92 3.51 -13.97
CA GLY A 5 8.27 3.66 -13.43
C GLY A 5 8.68 2.45 -12.61
N THR A 6 9.88 1.96 -12.84
CA THR A 6 10.52 0.97 -11.97
C THR A 6 11.25 1.73 -10.88
N THR A 7 10.86 1.54 -9.63
CA THR A 7 11.57 2.15 -8.51
C THR A 7 12.46 1.10 -7.86
N PHE A 8 13.76 1.20 -8.10
CA PHE A 8 14.74 0.55 -7.24
C PHE A 8 15.04 1.51 -6.10
N GLY A 9 14.82 1.08 -4.86
CA GLY A 9 15.29 1.80 -3.70
C GLY A 9 16.81 1.94 -3.71
N ALA A 10 17.36 2.90 -3.01
CA ALA A 10 18.80 3.11 -2.89
C ALA A 10 19.47 1.83 -2.35
N GLY A 11 20.25 1.16 -3.23
CA GLY A 11 20.80 -0.18 -3.02
C GLY A 11 19.79 -1.25 -3.43
N GLY A 12 19.97 -1.92 -4.58
CA GLY A 12 19.05 -2.86 -5.24
C GLY A 12 18.49 -4.02 -4.41
N ASP A 13 18.75 -4.04 -3.12
CA ASP A 13 18.32 -5.05 -2.16
C ASP A 13 17.09 -4.62 -1.32
N PHE A 14 16.73 -3.33 -1.32
CA PHE A 14 15.64 -2.83 -0.48
C PHE A 14 14.26 -2.97 -1.12
N ARG A 15 14.12 -2.66 -2.40
CA ARG A 15 12.87 -2.77 -3.16
C ARG A 15 13.11 -3.34 -4.56
N LYS A 16 12.36 -4.39 -4.89
CA LYS A 16 12.26 -4.95 -6.24
C LYS A 16 10.78 -5.08 -6.58
N SER A 17 10.23 -4.09 -7.24
CA SER A 17 8.83 -4.05 -7.69
C SER A 17 8.67 -3.03 -8.82
N THR A 18 7.65 -3.19 -9.65
CA THR A 18 7.25 -2.21 -10.65
C THR A 18 6.05 -1.44 -10.14
N VAL A 19 6.05 -0.12 -10.32
CA VAL A 19 4.97 0.76 -9.89
C VAL A 19 4.38 1.47 -11.10
N ARG A 20 3.06 1.48 -11.18
CA ARG A 20 2.29 2.27 -12.15
C ARG A 20 1.33 3.19 -11.41
N TRP A 21 1.31 4.45 -11.79
CA TRP A 21 0.44 5.43 -11.17
C TRP A 21 -0.84 5.60 -11.99
N LEU A 22 -1.99 5.46 -11.32
CA LEU A 22 -3.29 5.67 -11.92
C LEU A 22 -3.79 7.07 -11.53
N THR A 23 -3.97 7.92 -12.53
CA THR A 23 -4.46 9.28 -12.32
C THR A 23 -5.95 9.29 -11.95
N PRO A 24 -6.38 10.18 -11.04
CA PRO A 24 -7.79 10.40 -10.80
C PRO A 24 -8.51 10.81 -12.10
N GLY A 25 -9.69 10.25 -12.33
CA GLY A 25 -10.47 10.52 -13.52
C GLY A 25 -11.69 9.60 -13.61
N SER A 26 -12.49 9.73 -14.67
CA SER A 26 -13.75 8.98 -14.83
C SER A 26 -13.59 7.45 -14.74
N LYS A 27 -12.43 6.94 -15.14
CA LYS A 27 -12.13 5.49 -15.10
C LYS A 27 -11.68 4.99 -13.71
N THR A 28 -11.24 5.86 -12.82
CA THR A 28 -10.68 5.50 -11.50
C THR A 28 -11.52 6.04 -10.35
N GLN A 29 -12.47 6.94 -10.60
CA GLN A 29 -13.29 7.56 -9.57
C GLN A 29 -14.03 6.54 -8.71
N TRP A 30 -14.56 5.49 -9.32
CA TRP A 30 -15.28 4.42 -8.61
C TRP A 30 -14.42 3.71 -7.55
N ILE A 31 -13.10 3.63 -7.77
CA ILE A 31 -12.16 3.05 -6.80
C ILE A 31 -12.12 3.93 -5.55
N PHE A 32 -11.92 5.25 -5.74
CA PHE A 32 -11.89 6.20 -4.63
C PHE A 32 -13.22 6.20 -3.86
N GLU A 33 -14.36 6.09 -4.54
CA GLU A 33 -15.68 6.04 -3.90
C GLU A 33 -15.83 4.78 -3.04
N LYS A 34 -15.37 3.62 -3.52
CA LYS A 34 -15.35 2.39 -2.71
C LYS A 34 -14.41 2.53 -1.50
N LEU A 35 -13.21 3.04 -1.71
CA LEU A 35 -12.22 3.20 -0.65
C LEU A 35 -12.69 4.16 0.45
N LYS A 36 -13.45 5.20 0.12
CA LYS A 36 -14.03 6.14 1.11
C LYS A 36 -14.84 5.44 2.19
N ASN A 37 -15.62 4.43 1.84
CA ASN A 37 -16.43 3.69 2.81
C ASN A 37 -15.55 2.90 3.77
N PHE A 38 -14.54 2.20 3.28
CA PHE A 38 -13.58 1.48 4.12
C PHE A 38 -12.76 2.44 5.00
N VAL A 39 -12.36 3.59 4.47
CA VAL A 39 -11.65 4.63 5.23
C VAL A 39 -12.53 5.16 6.36
N LYS A 40 -13.82 5.41 6.11
CA LYS A 40 -14.74 5.88 7.15
C LYS A 40 -14.86 4.85 8.29
N GLU A 41 -14.97 3.59 7.95
CA GLU A 41 -15.03 2.49 8.93
C GLU A 41 -13.70 2.40 9.72
N ALA A 42 -12.57 2.31 9.04
CA ALA A 42 -11.26 2.25 9.69
C ALA A 42 -10.99 3.47 10.56
N ASN A 43 -11.34 4.67 10.10
CA ASN A 43 -11.07 5.89 10.87
C ASN A 43 -12.02 6.08 12.06
N SER A 44 -13.11 5.34 12.16
CA SER A 44 -13.89 5.28 13.40
C SER A 44 -13.10 4.65 14.55
N ILE A 45 -12.07 3.84 14.21
CA ILE A 45 -11.16 3.20 15.17
C ILE A 45 -9.93 4.09 15.41
N PHE A 46 -9.29 4.57 14.33
CA PHE A 46 -8.04 5.34 14.44
C PHE A 46 -8.23 6.79 14.86
N THR A 47 -9.41 7.36 14.59
CA THR A 47 -9.79 8.74 14.98
C THR A 47 -8.79 9.82 14.55
N LEU A 48 -8.18 9.65 13.37
CA LEU A 48 -7.21 10.60 12.83
C LEU A 48 -7.91 11.77 12.12
N ASP A 49 -7.30 12.94 12.18
CA ASP A 49 -7.70 14.07 11.36
C ASP A 49 -7.35 13.81 9.90
N ILE A 50 -8.34 13.59 9.05
CA ILE A 50 -8.17 13.28 7.64
C ILE A 50 -8.90 14.30 6.77
N THR A 51 -8.34 14.59 5.59
CA THR A 51 -8.94 15.50 4.59
C THR A 51 -9.40 14.79 3.32
N GLY A 52 -8.84 13.61 3.03
CA GLY A 52 -9.22 12.79 1.88
C GLY A 52 -8.03 12.34 1.03
N PHE A 53 -8.32 11.89 -0.18
CA PHE A 53 -7.32 11.42 -1.13
C PHE A 53 -6.74 12.61 -1.90
N THR A 54 -5.41 12.76 -1.88
CA THR A 54 -4.68 13.82 -2.60
C THR A 54 -3.62 13.28 -3.54
N GLU A 55 -3.42 11.95 -3.53
CA GLU A 55 -2.41 11.28 -4.34
C GLU A 55 -3.05 10.35 -5.39
N TYR A 56 -2.28 9.99 -6.40
CA TYR A 56 -2.64 8.96 -7.37
C TYR A 56 -2.67 7.59 -6.71
N LEU A 57 -3.43 6.67 -7.30
CA LEU A 57 -3.39 5.27 -6.89
C LEU A 57 -2.09 4.63 -7.40
N GLN A 58 -1.42 3.87 -6.55
CA GLN A 58 -0.22 3.15 -6.90
C GLN A 58 -0.56 1.67 -7.16
N PHE A 59 -0.56 1.27 -8.42
CA PHE A 59 -0.59 -0.16 -8.78
C PHE A 59 0.83 -0.71 -8.68
N THR A 60 1.02 -1.74 -7.86
CA THR A 60 2.34 -2.33 -7.62
C THR A 60 2.38 -3.78 -8.07
N GLU A 61 3.40 -4.11 -8.85
CA GLU A 61 3.67 -5.43 -9.39
C GLU A 61 4.94 -5.99 -8.73
N TYR A 62 4.79 -7.11 -8.01
CA TYR A 62 5.89 -7.91 -7.47
C TYR A 62 6.00 -9.16 -8.33
N GLU A 63 6.89 -9.14 -9.32
CA GLU A 63 7.00 -10.18 -10.34
C GLU A 63 8.21 -11.07 -10.09
N GLY A 64 7.94 -12.37 -9.95
CA GLY A 64 8.93 -13.41 -9.83
C GLY A 64 9.70 -13.43 -8.50
N ALA A 65 10.53 -14.45 -8.35
CA ALA A 65 11.30 -14.68 -7.14
C ALA A 65 12.19 -13.49 -6.74
N GLY A 66 12.19 -13.18 -5.46
CA GLY A 66 12.95 -12.07 -4.87
C GLY A 66 12.31 -10.69 -4.99
N ALA A 67 11.16 -10.55 -5.69
CA ALA A 67 10.41 -9.31 -5.68
C ALA A 67 9.92 -9.01 -4.25
N LYS A 68 10.20 -7.81 -3.73
CA LYS A 68 10.00 -7.45 -2.32
C LYS A 68 9.96 -5.94 -2.11
N TYR A 69 9.59 -5.54 -0.88
CA TYR A 69 9.78 -4.18 -0.39
C TYR A 69 10.15 -4.23 1.09
N GLY A 70 11.36 -3.84 1.44
CA GLY A 70 11.88 -3.88 2.82
C GLY A 70 11.12 -2.98 3.78
N TYR A 71 11.39 -3.10 5.07
CA TYR A 71 10.74 -2.31 6.12
C TYR A 71 10.88 -0.81 5.89
N HIS A 72 9.75 -0.13 5.84
CA HIS A 72 9.66 1.32 5.67
C HIS A 72 8.41 1.86 6.34
N VAL A 73 8.33 3.17 6.46
CA VAL A 73 7.12 3.92 6.78
C VAL A 73 6.70 4.72 5.54
N ASP A 74 5.42 5.01 5.40
CA ASP A 74 4.92 5.76 4.24
C ASP A 74 5.02 7.28 4.41
N ILE A 75 5.41 7.74 5.59
CA ILE A 75 5.65 9.15 5.88
C ILE A 75 7.13 9.51 5.68
N GLY A 76 7.38 10.77 5.34
CA GLY A 76 8.72 11.29 5.16
C GLY A 76 8.69 12.78 4.80
N PRO A 77 9.82 13.42 4.51
CA PRO A 77 9.90 14.86 4.27
C PRO A 77 8.98 15.39 3.16
N ARG A 78 8.60 14.52 2.22
CA ARG A 78 7.67 14.85 1.11
C ARG A 78 6.25 14.33 1.31
N ASN A 79 6.05 13.39 2.26
CA ASN A 79 4.81 12.63 2.43
C ASN A 79 4.27 12.69 3.87
N TRP A 80 4.68 13.71 4.64
CA TRP A 80 4.26 13.90 6.03
C TRP A 80 2.74 14.07 6.19
N HIS A 81 2.02 14.42 5.13
CA HIS A 81 0.57 14.56 5.09
C HIS A 81 -0.18 13.21 5.11
N ARG A 82 0.49 12.09 4.82
CA ARG A 82 -0.15 10.77 4.83
C ARG A 82 -0.55 10.36 6.23
N LYS A 83 -1.81 9.99 6.40
CA LYS A 83 -2.41 9.57 7.68
C LYS A 83 -2.72 8.09 7.70
N LEU A 84 -3.38 7.59 6.67
CA LEU A 84 -3.71 6.19 6.50
C LEU A 84 -3.11 5.66 5.20
N SER A 85 -2.50 4.51 5.28
CA SER A 85 -2.07 3.71 4.15
C SER A 85 -3.11 2.63 3.88
N ILE A 86 -3.42 2.42 2.62
CA ILE A 86 -4.41 1.45 2.15
C ILE A 86 -3.71 0.51 1.18
N VAL A 87 -3.84 -0.78 1.41
CA VAL A 87 -3.36 -1.83 0.49
C VAL A 87 -4.54 -2.71 0.11
N VAL A 88 -4.82 -2.84 -1.18
CA VAL A 88 -5.82 -3.76 -1.71
C VAL A 88 -5.10 -4.94 -2.37
N GLN A 89 -5.43 -6.17 -1.96
CA GLN A 89 -4.89 -7.39 -2.56
C GLN A 89 -5.56 -7.65 -3.90
N LEU A 90 -4.77 -7.75 -4.97
CA LEU A 90 -5.27 -7.91 -6.35
C LEU A 90 -4.88 -9.24 -6.98
N SER A 91 -4.21 -10.13 -6.24
CA SER A 91 -3.87 -11.49 -6.69
C SER A 91 -4.58 -12.53 -5.85
N ASP A 92 -4.98 -13.63 -6.49
CA ASP A 92 -5.40 -14.82 -5.76
C ASP A 92 -4.20 -15.42 -5.02
N PRO A 93 -4.30 -15.73 -3.72
CA PRO A 93 -3.19 -16.28 -2.96
C PRO A 93 -2.69 -17.64 -3.46
N SER A 94 -3.46 -18.36 -4.27
CA SER A 94 -3.04 -19.61 -4.93
C SER A 94 -2.08 -19.38 -6.09
N GLU A 95 -1.98 -18.16 -6.63
CA GLU A 95 -1.16 -17.82 -7.80
C GLU A 95 0.29 -17.46 -7.44
N TYR A 96 0.61 -17.30 -6.15
CA TYR A 96 1.96 -16.94 -5.71
C TYR A 96 2.30 -17.46 -4.32
N GLN A 97 3.59 -17.56 -4.02
CA GLN A 97 4.12 -17.91 -2.70
C GLN A 97 5.02 -16.79 -2.17
N GLY A 98 5.04 -16.59 -0.86
CA GLY A 98 5.72 -15.46 -0.23
C GLY A 98 4.93 -14.17 -0.38
N GLY A 99 5.60 -13.03 -0.40
CA GLY A 99 4.97 -11.73 -0.59
C GLY A 99 4.01 -11.31 0.51
N ASP A 100 4.18 -11.81 1.73
CA ASP A 100 3.35 -11.42 2.87
C ASP A 100 3.59 -9.95 3.21
N LEU A 101 2.50 -9.23 3.47
CA LEU A 101 2.55 -7.89 4.04
C LEU A 101 2.67 -8.02 5.55
N ASN A 102 3.77 -7.55 6.11
CA ASN A 102 3.97 -7.46 7.55
C ASN A 102 3.86 -6.02 8.02
N ILE A 103 3.11 -5.79 9.09
CA ILE A 103 2.94 -4.47 9.71
C ILE A 103 3.41 -4.57 11.16
N SER A 104 4.37 -3.72 11.53
CA SER A 104 4.87 -3.65 12.91
C SER A 104 3.96 -2.78 13.78
N THR A 105 3.48 -3.35 14.87
CA THR A 105 2.56 -2.69 15.81
C THR A 105 3.19 -2.51 17.20
N GLY A 106 4.46 -2.07 17.24
CA GLY A 106 5.14 -1.78 18.50
C GLY A 106 5.59 -3.02 19.29
N GLY A 107 6.29 -3.94 18.62
CA GLY A 107 6.83 -5.17 19.20
C GLY A 107 6.14 -6.45 18.72
N ASN A 108 5.01 -6.34 18.07
CA ASN A 108 4.34 -7.45 17.38
C ASN A 108 4.33 -7.22 15.88
N ILE A 109 4.29 -8.30 15.13
CA ILE A 109 4.08 -8.29 13.68
C ILE A 109 2.68 -8.77 13.39
N MET A 110 1.91 -7.97 12.68
CA MET A 110 0.63 -8.34 12.11
C MET A 110 0.83 -8.70 10.65
N THR A 111 0.36 -9.87 10.23
CA THR A 111 0.36 -10.31 8.83
C THR A 111 -1.08 -10.49 8.39
N PRO A 112 -1.67 -9.53 7.67
CA PRO A 112 -3.05 -9.64 7.19
C PRO A 112 -3.24 -10.79 6.19
N GLU A 113 -4.46 -11.31 6.13
CA GLU A 113 -4.86 -12.32 5.14
C GLU A 113 -4.66 -11.80 3.71
N LYS A 114 -4.28 -12.74 2.81
CA LYS A 114 -3.93 -12.44 1.42
C LYS A 114 -5.09 -12.57 0.42
N ASP A 115 -6.30 -12.79 0.88
CA ASP A 115 -7.45 -13.02 0.02
C ASP A 115 -7.63 -11.92 -1.01
N LEU A 116 -7.93 -12.33 -2.23
CA LEU A 116 -8.22 -11.41 -3.34
C LEU A 116 -9.35 -10.44 -2.95
N GLY A 117 -9.09 -9.15 -3.09
CA GLY A 117 -10.01 -8.09 -2.76
C GLY A 117 -9.95 -7.61 -1.31
N ASN A 118 -9.16 -8.24 -0.44
CA ASN A 118 -8.94 -7.73 0.91
C ASN A 118 -8.38 -6.31 0.89
N VAL A 119 -8.96 -5.45 1.73
CA VAL A 119 -8.53 -4.06 1.93
C VAL A 119 -7.93 -3.95 3.32
N ILE A 120 -6.65 -3.65 3.38
CA ILE A 120 -5.89 -3.46 4.62
C ILE A 120 -5.66 -1.96 4.80
N ILE A 121 -6.05 -1.41 5.95
CA ILE A 121 -5.89 0.02 6.27
C ILE A 121 -5.15 0.14 7.61
N PHE A 122 -4.10 0.95 7.63
CA PHE A 122 -3.31 1.18 8.83
C PHE A 122 -2.72 2.61 8.84
N PRO A 123 -2.39 3.15 10.03
CA PRO A 123 -1.70 4.43 10.14
C PRO A 123 -0.38 4.45 9.38
N SER A 124 -0.15 5.47 8.55
CA SER A 124 1.03 5.57 7.67
C SER A 124 2.36 5.67 8.40
N ILE A 125 2.34 5.91 9.71
CA ILE A 125 3.51 5.90 10.59
C ILE A 125 3.98 4.50 10.96
N LEU A 126 3.16 3.47 10.74
CA LEU A 126 3.53 2.10 11.07
C LEU A 126 4.54 1.57 10.06
N GLN A 127 5.59 0.97 10.58
CA GLN A 127 6.61 0.32 9.79
C GLN A 127 6.04 -0.97 9.18
N HIS A 128 6.25 -1.18 7.90
CA HIS A 128 5.74 -2.35 7.19
C HIS A 128 6.68 -2.77 6.06
N GLU A 129 6.52 -4.01 5.62
CA GLU A 129 7.29 -4.60 4.53
C GLU A 129 6.43 -5.53 3.68
N VAL A 130 6.90 -5.84 2.49
CA VAL A 130 6.44 -6.98 1.69
C VAL A 130 7.60 -7.96 1.59
N LEU A 131 7.42 -9.15 2.17
CA LEU A 131 8.40 -10.23 2.13
C LEU A 131 8.69 -10.67 0.69
N PRO A 132 9.86 -11.25 0.43
CA PRO A 132 10.20 -11.73 -0.91
C PRO A 132 9.16 -12.70 -1.47
N ILE A 133 8.82 -12.50 -2.75
CA ILE A 133 8.12 -13.51 -3.53
C ILE A 133 9.03 -14.73 -3.68
N ILE A 134 8.49 -15.91 -3.43
CA ILE A 134 9.17 -17.20 -3.65
C ILE A 134 8.89 -17.69 -5.07
N SER A 135 7.63 -17.63 -5.49
CA SER A 135 7.20 -17.99 -6.85
C SER A 135 5.92 -17.26 -7.22
N GLY A 136 5.65 -17.14 -8.52
CA GLY A 136 4.49 -16.43 -9.05
C GLY A 136 4.63 -14.91 -8.98
N ASN A 137 3.50 -14.20 -9.08
CA ASN A 137 3.43 -12.74 -9.11
C ASN A 137 2.35 -12.24 -8.15
N ARG A 138 2.63 -11.16 -7.45
CA ARG A 138 1.68 -10.50 -6.56
C ARG A 138 1.40 -9.09 -7.05
N TYR A 139 0.13 -8.75 -7.15
CA TYR A 139 -0.34 -7.42 -7.49
C TYR A 139 -1.09 -6.78 -6.32
N SER A 140 -0.89 -5.49 -6.14
CA SER A 140 -1.62 -4.72 -5.13
C SER A 140 -1.92 -3.31 -5.62
N LEU A 141 -2.98 -2.72 -5.07
CA LEU A 141 -3.27 -1.30 -5.23
C LEU A 141 -2.99 -0.63 -3.90
N VAL A 142 -2.19 0.43 -3.93
CA VAL A 142 -1.85 1.23 -2.75
C VAL A 142 -2.42 2.63 -2.92
N SER A 143 -2.96 3.15 -1.83
CA SER A 143 -3.48 4.51 -1.76
C SER A 143 -3.23 5.10 -0.38
N TRP A 144 -3.27 6.41 -0.28
CA TRP A 144 -3.08 7.12 0.98
C TRP A 144 -4.18 8.14 1.21
N VAL A 145 -4.58 8.25 2.48
CA VAL A 145 -5.47 9.31 2.93
C VAL A 145 -4.64 10.38 3.60
N SER A 146 -4.82 11.59 3.15
CA SER A 146 -4.10 12.77 3.65
C SER A 146 -4.82 13.44 4.82
N GLY A 147 -4.07 14.22 5.57
CA GLY A 147 -4.56 15.07 6.64
C GLY A 147 -3.55 16.16 7.00
N PRO A 148 -3.83 16.97 8.05
CA PRO A 148 -2.93 18.00 8.52
C PRO A 148 -1.62 17.39 9.04
N ALA A 149 -0.63 18.24 9.36
CA ALA A 149 0.63 17.80 9.95
C ALA A 149 0.39 16.98 11.21
N TRP A 150 1.27 16.01 11.47
CA TRP A 150 1.26 15.25 12.72
C TRP A 150 1.59 16.17 13.90
N ARG A 151 0.79 16.10 14.95
CA ARG A 151 0.91 16.94 16.17
C ARG A 151 0.87 16.05 17.40
#